data_58250abe2ded25cfe34dd1ab395c93ff
#
_entry.id   58250abe2ded25cfe34dd1ab395c93ff
#
_cell.length_a   1.000
_cell.length_b   1.000
_cell.length_c   1.000
_cell.angle_alpha   90.00
_cell.angle_beta   90.00
_cell.angle_gamma   90.00
#
_symmetry.space_group_name_H-M   'P 1'
#
loop_
_entity.id
_entity.type
_entity.pdbx_description
1 polymer ?
#
loop_
_entity_poly.entity_id
_entity_poly.type
_entity_poly.pdbx_seq_one_letter_code
_entity_poly.pdbx_strand_id
1 'polypeptide(L)'
;KVSNDDYISLYSLENTSPIIKDASVLENIIEFSGSQNDFYLDLSLESYETMNKPTSDKYEFVYPNYSLKKVNFFQDKIVDNFEFISSGNQKKFSTNIYEAVQVNDFIVNGTNQISNFGFNHNFKTIIKNVNSDGKNSSKLKDKSQSEILSMITYDIGLPLIKTNDIFNNI
;
A
#
# COMPACT_ATOMS: atom_id res chain seq x y z
N LYS A 1 20.98 21.23 11.90
CA LYS A 1 19.56 21.22 12.25
C LYS A 1 18.96 22.58 11.93
N VAL A 2 17.98 22.63 11.04
CA VAL A 2 17.22 23.84 10.76
C VAL A 2 16.21 24.03 11.89
N SER A 3 16.11 25.24 12.42
CA SER A 3 15.29 25.50 13.61
C SER A 3 14.04 26.35 13.34
N ASN A 4 13.99 27.05 12.21
CA ASN A 4 12.86 27.88 11.79
C ASN A 4 12.89 28.14 10.27
N ASP A 5 11.82 28.71 9.72
CA ASP A 5 11.69 29.07 8.31
C ASP A 5 12.69 30.16 7.88
N ASP A 6 13.05 31.07 8.81
CA ASP A 6 13.99 32.16 8.50
C ASP A 6 15.36 31.66 8.14
N TYR A 7 15.77 30.49 8.67
CA TYR A 7 17.05 29.90 8.34
C TYR A 7 17.14 29.50 6.84
N ILE A 8 16.06 28.93 6.31
CA ILE A 8 16.00 28.52 4.90
C ILE A 8 16.02 29.73 3.98
N SER A 9 15.26 30.80 4.32
CA SER A 9 15.20 32.02 3.53
C SER A 9 16.50 32.83 3.60
N LEU A 10 17.14 32.90 4.77
CA LEU A 10 18.35 33.67 5.00
C LEU A 10 19.56 33.15 4.23
N TYR A 11 19.68 31.82 4.12
CA TYR A 11 20.81 31.19 3.44
C TYR A 11 20.56 30.93 1.96
N SER A 12 19.43 31.42 1.42
CA SER A 12 19.13 31.40 -0.03
C SER A 12 19.63 30.12 -0.67
N LEU A 13 19.14 28.99 -0.21
CA LEU A 13 19.39 27.72 -0.90
C LEU A 13 18.72 27.84 -2.28
N GLU A 14 19.48 28.46 -3.20
CA GLU A 14 18.98 28.91 -4.47
C GLU A 14 18.52 27.75 -5.37
N ASN A 15 17.89 28.10 -6.49
CA ASN A 15 17.15 27.28 -7.46
C ASN A 15 17.83 25.99 -7.93
N THR A 16 19.08 25.75 -7.60
CA THR A 16 19.85 24.54 -7.91
C THR A 16 19.86 23.52 -6.78
N SER A 17 19.34 23.86 -5.59
CA SER A 17 19.26 22.93 -4.47
C SER A 17 17.99 22.05 -4.61
N PRO A 18 18.08 20.73 -4.35
CA PRO A 18 16.91 19.88 -4.22
C PRO A 18 16.03 20.21 -3.00
N ILE A 19 16.51 21.11 -2.11
CA ILE A 19 15.75 21.56 -0.95
C ILE A 19 14.74 22.61 -1.38
N ILE A 20 13.46 22.38 -1.07
CA ILE A 20 12.35 23.28 -1.39
C ILE A 20 12.43 24.51 -0.47
N LYS A 21 12.49 25.70 -1.04
CA LYS A 21 12.67 26.97 -0.30
C LYS A 21 11.53 27.32 0.64
N ASP A 22 10.30 26.97 0.29
CA ASP A 22 9.08 27.34 1.00
C ASP A 22 8.54 26.20 1.88
N ALA A 23 9.40 25.24 2.23
CA ALA A 23 8.99 24.13 3.06
C ALA A 23 8.71 24.60 4.49
N SER A 24 7.44 24.70 4.87
CA SER A 24 7.03 24.83 6.27
C SER A 24 7.28 23.54 7.07
N VAL A 25 7.60 22.45 6.38
CA VAL A 25 7.89 21.13 6.91
C VAL A 25 9.21 20.63 6.34
N LEU A 26 10.14 20.26 7.19
CA LEU A 26 11.36 19.54 6.81
C LEU A 26 11.09 18.05 6.86
N GLU A 27 11.41 17.37 5.78
CA GLU A 27 11.25 15.95 5.62
C GLU A 27 12.60 15.25 5.61
N ASN A 28 12.75 14.21 6.43
CA ASN A 28 13.91 13.32 6.43
C ASN A 28 13.40 11.90 6.21
N ILE A 29 13.85 11.26 5.14
CA ILE A 29 13.42 9.92 4.75
C ILE A 29 14.65 9.04 4.54
N ILE A 30 14.56 7.80 5.03
CA ILE A 30 15.43 6.70 4.67
C ILE A 30 14.55 5.64 4.04
N GLU A 31 14.82 5.30 2.79
CA GLU A 31 14.05 4.32 2.04
C GLU A 31 14.93 3.12 1.68
N PHE A 32 14.32 1.96 1.72
CA PHE A 32 14.89 0.71 1.23
C PHE A 32 13.84 0.00 0.38
N SER A 33 14.18 -0.27 -0.88
CA SER A 33 13.34 -1.03 -1.80
C SER A 33 14.11 -2.22 -2.35
N GLY A 34 13.45 -3.36 -2.42
CA GLY A 34 14.04 -4.59 -2.92
C GLY A 34 13.04 -5.48 -3.62
N SER A 35 13.49 -6.16 -4.66
CA SER A 35 12.68 -7.17 -5.35
C SER A 35 13.50 -8.38 -5.74
N GLN A 36 12.97 -9.57 -5.52
CA GLN A 36 13.58 -10.83 -5.93
C GLN A 36 12.50 -11.92 -6.10
N ASN A 37 12.47 -12.58 -7.25
CA ASN A 37 11.60 -13.75 -7.50
C ASN A 37 10.16 -13.55 -6.99
N ASP A 38 9.41 -12.62 -7.58
CA ASP A 38 8.02 -12.33 -7.21
C ASP A 38 7.83 -11.88 -5.74
N PHE A 39 8.90 -11.52 -5.06
CA PHE A 39 8.90 -10.85 -3.77
C PHE A 39 9.29 -9.38 -3.95
N TYR A 40 8.51 -8.49 -3.35
CA TYR A 40 8.70 -7.04 -3.37
C TYR A 40 8.62 -6.52 -1.95
N LEU A 41 9.55 -5.67 -1.58
CA LEU A 41 9.59 -5.02 -0.28
C LEU A 41 9.97 -3.56 -0.45
N ASP A 42 9.14 -2.67 0.10
CA ASP A 42 9.45 -1.27 0.30
C ASP A 42 9.36 -0.98 1.81
N LEU A 43 10.33 -0.29 2.32
CA LEU A 43 10.42 0.10 3.72
C LEU A 43 10.91 1.55 3.79
N SER A 44 10.23 2.40 4.56
CA SER A 44 10.69 3.74 4.85
C SER A 44 10.67 4.05 6.36
N LEU A 45 11.59 4.91 6.75
CA LEU A 45 11.67 5.55 8.04
C LEU A 45 11.61 7.06 7.78
N GLU A 46 10.60 7.72 8.30
CA GLU A 46 10.29 9.11 7.96
C GLU A 46 10.22 9.96 9.23
N SER A 47 10.76 11.15 9.15
CA SER A 47 10.66 12.15 10.22
C SER A 47 10.36 13.52 9.61
N TYR A 48 9.31 14.14 10.10
CA TYR A 48 8.85 15.45 9.65
C TYR A 48 9.01 16.46 10.78
N GLU A 49 9.58 17.62 10.47
CA GLU A 49 9.70 18.75 11.41
C GLU A 49 8.91 19.94 10.85
N THR A 50 7.82 20.31 11.52
CA THR A 50 7.02 21.50 11.18
C THR A 50 7.64 22.74 11.83
N MET A 51 8.09 23.70 11.02
CA MET A 51 8.93 24.80 11.46
C MET A 51 8.25 25.75 12.46
N ASN A 52 6.99 26.07 12.24
CA ASN A 52 6.25 27.11 12.97
C ASN A 52 5.38 26.57 14.10
N LYS A 53 5.57 25.32 14.52
CA LYS A 53 4.84 24.73 15.64
C LYS A 53 5.61 24.75 16.95
N PRO A 54 4.92 24.75 18.11
CA PRO A 54 5.55 24.56 19.42
C PRO A 54 6.40 23.28 19.46
N THR A 55 7.41 23.26 20.31
CA THR A 55 8.37 22.14 20.38
C THR A 55 7.70 20.77 20.61
N SER A 56 6.58 20.73 21.36
CA SER A 56 5.83 19.51 21.64
C SER A 56 5.17 18.89 20.39
N ASP A 57 4.74 19.73 19.44
CA ASP A 57 3.95 19.31 18.28
C ASP A 57 4.72 19.45 16.97
N LYS A 58 6.01 19.78 17.06
CA LYS A 58 6.87 20.08 15.93
C LYS A 58 7.23 18.84 15.11
N TYR A 59 7.35 17.69 15.76
CA TYR A 59 7.86 16.48 15.16
C TYR A 59 6.76 15.44 14.91
N GLU A 60 6.77 14.87 13.70
CA GLU A 60 6.02 13.68 13.35
C GLU A 60 7.03 12.59 12.92
N PHE A 61 6.83 11.39 13.40
CA PHE A 61 7.64 10.23 13.05
C PHE A 61 6.74 9.15 12.46
N VAL A 62 7.16 8.61 11.32
CA VAL A 62 6.51 7.45 10.69
C VAL A 62 7.57 6.37 10.53
N TYR A 63 7.52 5.34 11.41
CA TYR A 63 8.46 4.24 11.34
C TYR A 63 7.96 2.99 12.07
N PRO A 64 7.95 1.86 11.39
CA PRO A 64 8.17 1.73 9.96
C PRO A 64 6.95 2.18 9.15
N ASN A 65 7.17 2.53 7.89
CA ASN A 65 6.17 2.49 6.84
C ASN A 65 6.64 1.45 5.84
N TYR A 66 5.81 0.43 5.56
CA TYR A 66 6.24 -0.68 4.74
C TYR A 66 5.13 -1.20 3.82
N SER A 67 5.55 -1.73 2.69
CA SER A 67 4.74 -2.52 1.78
C SER A 67 5.50 -3.76 1.35
N LEU A 68 4.88 -4.91 1.46
CA LEU A 68 5.43 -6.21 1.10
C LEU A 68 4.44 -6.94 0.21
N LYS A 69 4.92 -7.49 -0.89
CA LYS A 69 4.13 -8.37 -1.76
C LYS A 69 4.92 -9.62 -2.09
N LYS A 70 4.29 -10.79 -1.97
CA LYS A 70 4.81 -12.06 -2.45
C LYS A 70 3.75 -12.75 -3.30
N VAL A 71 4.14 -13.19 -4.48
CA VAL A 71 3.31 -14.02 -5.35
C VAL A 71 3.93 -15.40 -5.48
N ASN A 72 3.12 -16.43 -5.33
CA ASN A 72 3.54 -17.81 -5.58
C ASN A 72 2.63 -18.38 -6.68
N PHE A 73 3.21 -18.77 -7.79
CA PHE A 73 2.50 -19.42 -8.89
C PHE A 73 2.47 -20.94 -8.67
N PHE A 74 1.32 -21.53 -8.98
CA PHE A 74 1.13 -22.98 -8.93
C PHE A 74 0.89 -23.50 -10.33
N GLN A 75 1.46 -24.68 -10.63
CA GLN A 75 1.14 -25.42 -11.84
C GLN A 75 -0.02 -26.38 -11.57
N ASP A 76 -1.13 -25.87 -11.04
CA ASP A 76 -2.32 -26.64 -10.70
C ASP A 76 -3.45 -26.31 -11.67
N LYS A 77 -4.40 -27.27 -11.80
CA LYS A 77 -5.60 -27.11 -12.62
C LYS A 77 -6.65 -26.21 -11.98
N ILE A 78 -6.59 -25.97 -10.68
CA ILE A 78 -7.62 -25.27 -9.91
C ILE A 78 -7.13 -23.90 -9.46
N VAL A 79 -5.89 -23.81 -8.97
CA VAL A 79 -5.30 -22.58 -8.43
C VAL A 79 -4.16 -22.12 -9.33
N ASP A 80 -4.23 -20.89 -9.79
CA ASP A 80 -3.19 -20.26 -10.59
C ASP A 80 -2.09 -19.68 -9.70
N ASN A 81 -2.47 -18.83 -8.76
CA ASN A 81 -1.51 -18.23 -7.84
C ASN A 81 -2.11 -17.90 -6.47
N PHE A 82 -1.20 -17.71 -5.53
CA PHE A 82 -1.46 -17.16 -4.22
C PHE A 82 -0.65 -15.89 -4.05
N GLU A 83 -1.31 -14.80 -3.67
CA GLU A 83 -0.67 -13.53 -3.35
C GLU A 83 -0.81 -13.23 -1.86
N PHE A 84 0.28 -12.84 -1.25
CA PHE A 84 0.29 -12.23 0.07
C PHE A 84 0.75 -10.79 -0.05
N ILE A 85 -0.08 -9.86 0.40
CA ILE A 85 0.23 -8.44 0.43
C ILE A 85 0.10 -7.98 1.87
N SER A 86 1.14 -7.35 2.39
CA SER A 86 1.13 -6.77 3.72
C SER A 86 1.63 -5.34 3.64
N SER A 87 0.91 -4.42 4.23
CA SER A 87 1.33 -3.04 4.35
C SER A 87 0.97 -2.50 5.73
N GLY A 88 1.75 -1.54 6.19
CA GLY A 88 1.48 -0.94 7.47
C GLY A 88 2.37 0.25 7.76
N ASN A 89 1.90 1.05 8.69
CA ASN A 89 2.69 2.14 9.22
C ASN A 89 2.44 2.34 10.71
N GLN A 90 3.42 2.91 11.36
CA GLN A 90 3.32 3.35 12.74
C GLN A 90 3.68 4.82 12.78
N LYS A 91 2.79 5.64 13.32
CA LYS A 91 2.94 7.09 13.42
C LYS A 91 2.95 7.53 14.88
N LYS A 92 3.85 8.47 15.16
CA LYS A 92 3.88 9.18 16.42
C LYS A 92 3.99 10.67 16.11
N PHE A 93 2.98 11.43 16.49
CA PHE A 93 2.88 12.84 16.14
C PHE A 93 2.15 13.62 17.23
N SER A 94 2.29 14.92 17.19
CA SER A 94 1.77 15.84 18.21
C SER A 94 2.03 15.29 19.61
N THR A 95 1.65 15.98 20.66
CA THR A 95 1.96 15.51 22.02
C THR A 95 1.23 14.20 22.34
N ASN A 96 1.96 13.08 22.32
CA ASN A 96 1.48 11.74 22.72
C ASN A 96 0.39 11.10 21.84
N ILE A 97 0.24 11.50 20.58
CA ILE A 97 -0.63 10.76 19.66
C ILE A 97 0.17 9.65 19.01
N TYR A 98 -0.39 8.44 19.06
CA TYR A 98 0.16 7.26 18.45
C TYR A 98 -0.91 6.56 17.61
N GLU A 99 -0.55 6.16 16.41
CA GLU A 99 -1.40 5.41 15.49
C GLU A 99 -0.55 4.32 14.82
N ALA A 100 -1.02 3.10 14.83
CA ALA A 100 -0.46 1.99 14.08
C ALA A 100 -1.55 1.27 13.32
N VAL A 101 -1.29 0.99 12.03
CA VAL A 101 -2.19 0.23 11.17
C VAL A 101 -1.38 -0.77 10.37
N GLN A 102 -1.87 -2.00 10.30
CA GLN A 102 -1.35 -3.07 9.47
C GLN A 102 -2.49 -3.71 8.70
N VAL A 103 -2.32 -3.89 7.42
CA VAL A 103 -3.27 -4.59 6.55
C VAL A 103 -2.56 -5.76 5.89
N ASN A 104 -3.16 -6.94 6.00
CA ASN A 104 -2.68 -8.15 5.35
C ASN A 104 -3.78 -8.69 4.44
N ASP A 105 -3.47 -8.85 3.16
CA ASP A 105 -4.34 -9.45 2.16
C ASP A 105 -3.78 -10.81 1.73
N PHE A 106 -4.59 -11.83 1.85
CA PHE A 106 -4.35 -13.18 1.34
C PHE A 106 -5.29 -13.39 0.16
N ILE A 107 -4.73 -13.55 -1.03
CA ILE A 107 -5.50 -13.65 -2.27
C ILE A 107 -5.18 -14.99 -2.92
N VAL A 108 -6.20 -15.77 -3.23
CA VAL A 108 -6.11 -16.98 -4.03
C VAL A 108 -6.83 -16.73 -5.35
N ASN A 109 -6.11 -16.79 -6.44
CA ASN A 109 -6.67 -16.69 -7.79
C ASN A 109 -6.80 -18.10 -8.39
N GLY A 110 -8.00 -18.42 -8.83
CA GLY A 110 -8.27 -19.68 -9.53
C GLY A 110 -7.76 -19.66 -10.97
N THR A 111 -7.45 -20.83 -11.48
CA THR A 111 -7.11 -21.01 -12.89
C THR A 111 -8.35 -20.78 -13.75
N ASN A 112 -8.15 -20.09 -14.86
CA ASN A 112 -9.20 -19.88 -15.84
C ASN A 112 -9.52 -21.21 -16.53
N GLN A 113 -10.75 -21.70 -16.40
CA GLN A 113 -11.19 -22.97 -16.93
C GLN A 113 -12.27 -22.76 -17.99
N ILE A 114 -12.24 -23.59 -19.03
CA ILE A 114 -13.27 -23.63 -20.06
C ILE A 114 -14.02 -24.94 -19.94
N SER A 115 -15.33 -24.87 -19.70
CA SER A 115 -16.19 -26.04 -19.64
C SER A 115 -16.41 -26.65 -21.03
N ASN A 116 -16.89 -27.89 -21.10
CA ASN A 116 -17.24 -28.58 -22.35
C ASN A 116 -18.32 -27.82 -23.17
N PHE A 117 -19.07 -26.93 -22.53
CA PHE A 117 -20.09 -26.08 -23.17
C PHE A 117 -19.55 -24.72 -23.61
N GLY A 118 -18.23 -24.47 -23.48
CA GLY A 118 -17.58 -23.22 -23.87
C GLY A 118 -17.69 -22.09 -22.84
N PHE A 119 -18.20 -22.35 -21.65
CA PHE A 119 -18.20 -21.37 -20.59
C PHE A 119 -16.80 -21.22 -20.00
N ASN A 120 -16.34 -19.99 -19.95
CA ASN A 120 -15.15 -19.62 -19.22
C ASN A 120 -15.53 -19.30 -17.77
N HIS A 121 -14.79 -19.85 -16.82
CA HIS A 121 -15.04 -19.62 -15.40
C HIS A 121 -13.76 -19.63 -14.58
N ASN A 122 -13.72 -18.79 -13.57
CA ASN A 122 -12.67 -18.78 -12.55
C ASN A 122 -13.24 -18.37 -11.19
N PHE A 123 -12.44 -18.51 -10.15
CA PHE A 123 -12.76 -17.99 -8.82
C PHE A 123 -11.62 -17.14 -8.27
N LYS A 124 -11.97 -16.24 -7.35
CA LYS A 124 -11.01 -15.48 -6.56
C LYS A 124 -11.49 -15.42 -5.12
N THR A 125 -10.59 -15.73 -4.19
CA THR A 125 -10.83 -15.61 -2.76
C THR A 125 -9.90 -14.58 -2.17
N ILE A 126 -10.42 -13.67 -1.36
CA ILE A 126 -9.64 -12.65 -0.65
C ILE A 126 -9.98 -12.75 0.83
N ILE A 127 -8.95 -12.86 1.66
CA ILE A 127 -9.05 -12.73 3.11
C ILE A 127 -8.20 -11.52 3.50
N LYS A 128 -8.84 -10.51 4.06
CA LYS A 128 -8.20 -9.28 4.53
C LYS A 128 -8.20 -9.26 6.04
N ASN A 129 -7.03 -9.11 6.64
CA ASN A 129 -6.86 -8.84 8.06
C ASN A 129 -6.40 -7.41 8.26
N VAL A 130 -7.08 -6.66 9.11
CA VAL A 130 -6.72 -5.29 9.48
C VAL A 130 -6.45 -5.26 10.97
N ASN A 131 -5.24 -4.89 11.34
CA ASN A 131 -4.83 -4.66 12.71
C ASN A 131 -4.61 -3.18 12.93
N SER A 132 -5.13 -2.63 14.01
CA SER A 132 -4.94 -1.23 14.36
C SER A 132 -4.75 -1.07 15.86
N ASP A 133 -3.94 -0.08 16.22
CA ASP A 133 -3.70 0.33 17.59
C ASP A 133 -3.57 1.85 17.65
N GLY A 134 -4.19 2.48 18.64
CA GLY A 134 -4.19 3.91 18.83
C GLY A 134 -3.95 4.29 20.28
N LYS A 135 -3.42 5.49 20.45
CA LYS A 135 -3.38 6.16 21.75
C LYS A 135 -3.59 7.65 21.54
N ASN A 136 -4.58 8.21 22.24
CA ASN A 136 -4.99 9.61 22.11
C ASN A 136 -5.36 10.01 20.66
N SER A 137 -5.72 9.05 19.82
CA SER A 137 -6.09 9.26 18.43
C SER A 137 -7.57 9.58 18.31
N SER A 138 -7.92 10.51 17.42
CA SER A 138 -9.32 10.76 17.03
C SER A 138 -9.84 9.74 16.00
N LYS A 139 -8.95 8.97 15.37
CA LYS A 139 -9.27 8.03 14.28
C LYS A 139 -9.30 6.58 14.74
N LEU A 140 -8.42 6.21 15.66
CA LEU A 140 -8.27 4.85 16.16
C LEU A 140 -8.67 4.78 17.62
N LYS A 141 -9.18 3.64 18.05
CA LYS A 141 -9.50 3.40 19.46
C LYS A 141 -8.22 3.20 20.27
N ASP A 142 -8.25 3.61 21.53
CA ASP A 142 -7.13 3.48 22.48
C ASP A 142 -6.95 2.03 22.94
N LYS A 143 -6.97 1.11 22.00
CA LYS A 143 -6.69 -0.32 22.22
C LYS A 143 -6.43 -1.02 20.90
N SER A 144 -5.64 -2.06 20.95
CA SER A 144 -5.41 -2.94 19.81
C SER A 144 -6.71 -3.60 19.33
N GLN A 145 -6.94 -3.55 18.03
CA GLN A 145 -8.08 -4.14 17.34
C GLN A 145 -7.58 -5.00 16.18
N SER A 146 -8.28 -6.10 15.92
CA SER A 146 -8.05 -6.95 14.76
C SER A 146 -9.39 -7.28 14.12
N GLU A 147 -9.49 -7.04 12.82
CA GLU A 147 -10.68 -7.32 12.02
C GLU A 147 -10.29 -8.24 10.86
N ILE A 148 -11.18 -9.17 10.54
CA ILE A 148 -11.02 -10.09 9.41
C ILE A 148 -12.24 -9.96 8.52
N LEU A 149 -11.99 -9.73 7.23
CA LEU A 149 -12.98 -9.68 6.17
C LEU A 149 -12.65 -10.75 5.13
N SER A 150 -13.66 -11.40 4.58
CA SER A 150 -13.45 -12.37 3.50
C SER A 150 -14.43 -12.13 2.36
N MET A 151 -13.97 -12.38 1.14
CA MET A 151 -14.76 -12.28 -0.08
C MET A 151 -14.40 -13.45 -1.00
N ILE A 152 -15.41 -14.08 -1.57
CA ILE A 152 -15.24 -15.07 -2.63
C ILE A 152 -16.02 -14.56 -3.85
N THR A 153 -15.36 -14.49 -4.99
CA THR A 153 -15.97 -14.19 -6.28
C THR A 153 -15.85 -15.39 -7.18
N TYR A 154 -16.86 -15.61 -7.98
CA TYR A 154 -16.87 -16.62 -9.03
C TYR A 154 -17.40 -15.98 -10.30
N ASP A 155 -16.55 -15.97 -11.33
CA ASP A 155 -16.86 -15.35 -12.61
C ASP A 155 -17.20 -16.44 -13.64
N ILE A 156 -18.31 -16.24 -14.35
CA ILE A 156 -18.73 -17.07 -15.47
C ILE A 156 -18.93 -16.17 -16.68
N GLY A 157 -18.32 -16.52 -17.80
CA GLY A 157 -18.47 -15.84 -19.07
C GLY A 157 -18.68 -16.83 -20.21
N LEU A 158 -19.52 -16.48 -21.17
CA LEU A 158 -19.66 -17.17 -22.44
C LEU A 158 -19.10 -16.25 -23.54
N PRO A 159 -17.91 -16.49 -24.09
CA PRO A 159 -17.37 -15.69 -25.17
C PRO A 159 -18.16 -15.98 -26.46
N LEU A 160 -18.97 -15.01 -26.89
CA LEU A 160 -19.70 -15.08 -28.16
C LEU A 160 -18.85 -14.43 -29.24
N ILE A 161 -18.37 -15.22 -30.21
CA ILE A 161 -17.69 -14.70 -31.39
C ILE A 161 -18.67 -14.79 -32.54
N LYS A 162 -19.07 -13.66 -33.12
CA LYS A 162 -19.82 -13.62 -34.38
C LYS A 162 -18.82 -13.43 -35.52
N THR A 163 -18.57 -14.47 -36.29
CA THR A 163 -17.86 -14.36 -37.58
C THR A 163 -18.86 -13.87 -38.63
N ASN A 164 -18.68 -12.68 -39.15
CA ASN A 164 -19.41 -12.23 -40.33
C ASN A 164 -18.64 -12.63 -41.59
N ASP A 165 -19.04 -13.72 -42.21
CA ASP A 165 -18.56 -14.15 -43.53
C ASP A 165 -19.16 -13.28 -44.65
N ILE A 166 -18.99 -11.95 -44.58
CA ILE A 166 -19.56 -11.02 -45.57
C ILE A 166 -18.67 -10.88 -46.84
N PHE A 167 -17.47 -11.46 -46.86
CA PHE A 167 -16.52 -11.21 -47.96
C PHE A 167 -16.11 -12.44 -48.78
N ASN A 168 -16.83 -13.58 -48.73
CA ASN A 168 -16.49 -14.73 -49.52
C ASN A 168 -17.32 -14.91 -50.79
N ASN A 169 -17.99 -13.87 -51.31
CA ASN A 169 -18.67 -13.91 -52.62
C ASN A 169 -18.38 -12.64 -53.41
N ILE A 170 -17.12 -12.48 -53.90
CA ILE A 170 -16.80 -11.70 -55.10
C ILE A 170 -15.75 -12.48 -55.90
#